data_6698cdb467e54d2afffb1c75397b2387
#
_entry.id   6698cdb467e54d2afffb1c75397b2387
#
_cell.length_a   1.000
_cell.length_b   1.000
_cell.length_c   1.000
_cell.angle_alpha   90.00
_cell.angle_beta   90.00
_cell.angle_gamma   90.00
#
_symmetry.space_group_name_H-M   'P 1'
#
loop_
_entity.id
_entity.type
_entity.pdbx_description
1 polymer ?
#
loop_
_entity_poly.entity_id
_entity_poly.type
_entity_poly.pdbx_seq_one_letter_code
_entity_poly.pdbx_strand_id
1 'polypeptide(L)'
;METTFRNADEAFKYYYNLLHAEGIDFSDTRALFNVGFTLRKPKETWITSSFRQWNEKYAEAEWEWYLSGSPCTSTLGEIYGKVPQIWRRMENENGEVNSNYGHQWERGYQLDKVVAMLKDYPNTRQATISIYDGKEMNKYRNDTPCTYAVQFTILNNKLNMCVTMRSNDLWYGFCNDQYCFSQLMQMVSERTGYELGEYFHFAHNLHLYNDKLGMDNMLQRKADYYA
;
A
#
# COMPACT_ATOMS: atom_id res chain seq x y z
N MET A 1 14.91 -15.02 8.61
CA MET A 1 13.61 -15.35 9.26
C MET A 1 12.60 -14.31 8.81
N GLU A 2 11.44 -14.73 8.38
CA GLU A 2 10.36 -13.82 8.04
C GLU A 2 9.88 -13.09 9.30
N THR A 3 9.81 -11.77 9.25
CA THR A 3 9.33 -10.97 10.38
C THR A 3 7.80 -10.97 10.39
N THR A 4 7.20 -11.38 11.50
CA THR A 4 5.75 -11.47 11.64
C THR A 4 5.26 -10.48 12.70
N PHE A 5 4.26 -9.69 12.35
CA PHE A 5 3.60 -8.73 13.23
C PHE A 5 2.13 -9.11 13.42
N ARG A 6 1.53 -8.64 14.50
CA ARG A 6 0.11 -8.75 14.68
C ARG A 6 -0.64 -7.93 13.61
N ASN A 7 -0.25 -6.66 13.44
CA ASN A 7 -0.96 -5.69 12.61
C ASN A 7 -0.03 -4.63 12.00
N ALA A 8 -0.60 -3.70 11.24
CA ALA A 8 0.14 -2.65 10.55
C ALA A 8 0.87 -1.68 11.51
N ASP A 9 0.31 -1.40 12.68
CA ASP A 9 0.90 -0.49 13.68
C ASP A 9 2.20 -1.05 14.28
N GLU A 10 2.22 -2.35 14.59
CA GLU A 10 3.44 -3.02 15.06
C GLU A 10 4.52 -3.01 13.98
N ALA A 11 4.15 -3.31 12.72
CA ALA A 11 5.09 -3.26 11.60
C ALA A 11 5.63 -1.84 11.37
N PHE A 12 4.77 -0.82 11.40
CA PHE A 12 5.17 0.57 11.28
C PHE A 12 6.19 0.98 12.36
N LYS A 13 5.91 0.69 13.63
CA LYS A 13 6.79 1.01 14.75
C LYS A 13 8.15 0.32 14.65
N TYR A 14 8.13 -0.96 14.27
CA TYR A 14 9.34 -1.74 14.10
C TYR A 14 10.23 -1.16 12.99
N TYR A 15 9.68 -0.95 11.79
CA TYR A 15 10.46 -0.46 10.66
C TYR A 15 10.86 1.01 10.80
N TYR A 16 10.05 1.82 11.50
CA TYR A 16 10.45 3.16 11.87
C TYR A 16 11.76 3.15 12.68
N ASN A 17 11.83 2.33 13.73
CA ASN A 17 13.03 2.23 14.55
C ASN A 17 14.21 1.59 13.78
N LEU A 18 13.94 0.58 12.96
CA LEU A 18 14.97 -0.11 12.20
C LEU A 18 15.59 0.81 11.13
N LEU A 19 14.80 1.63 10.44
CA LEU A 19 15.29 2.63 9.50
C LEU A 19 16.21 3.64 10.16
N HIS A 20 15.92 4.05 11.39
CA HIS A 20 16.80 4.92 12.15
C HIS A 20 18.10 4.24 12.57
N ALA A 21 18.03 2.98 12.98
CA ALA A 21 19.20 2.24 13.48
C ALA A 21 20.09 1.71 12.36
N GLU A 22 19.51 1.14 11.32
CA GLU A 22 20.21 0.32 10.31
C GLU A 22 19.99 0.79 8.87
N GLY A 23 19.07 1.75 8.64
CA GLY A 23 18.81 2.28 7.29
C GLY A 23 20.07 2.87 6.68
N ILE A 24 20.25 2.67 5.39
CA ILE A 24 21.35 3.25 4.61
C ILE A 24 20.89 4.47 3.82
N ASP A 25 21.78 5.43 3.63
CA ASP A 25 21.50 6.61 2.81
C ASP A 25 21.41 6.19 1.34
N PHE A 26 20.29 6.49 0.70
CA PHE A 26 20.03 6.19 -0.69
C PHE A 26 19.27 7.33 -1.35
N SER A 27 19.96 8.10 -2.22
CA SER A 27 19.44 9.34 -2.80
C SER A 27 19.03 10.35 -1.71
N ASP A 28 17.79 10.80 -1.73
CA ASP A 28 17.17 11.71 -0.76
C ASP A 28 16.40 10.98 0.35
N THR A 29 16.70 9.68 0.54
CA THR A 29 16.02 8.83 1.51
C THR A 29 17.00 8.05 2.39
N ARG A 30 16.50 7.57 3.52
CA ARG A 30 17.09 6.52 4.31
C ARG A 30 16.30 5.24 4.12
N ALA A 31 16.94 4.16 3.70
CA ALA A 31 16.27 2.98 3.15
C ALA A 31 16.74 1.65 3.73
N LEU A 32 15.83 0.67 3.75
CA LEU A 32 16.08 -0.76 3.91
C LEU A 32 15.69 -1.47 2.61
N PHE A 33 16.46 -2.44 2.17
CA PHE A 33 16.21 -3.17 0.95
C PHE A 33 15.71 -4.60 1.21
N ASN A 34 14.82 -5.08 0.33
CA ASN A 34 14.27 -6.44 0.36
C ASN A 34 13.58 -6.76 1.70
N VAL A 35 12.73 -5.85 2.14
CA VAL A 35 11.96 -5.98 3.37
C VAL A 35 10.73 -6.83 3.11
N GLY A 36 10.56 -7.92 3.87
CA GLY A 36 9.37 -8.76 3.83
C GLY A 36 8.84 -9.03 5.23
N PHE A 37 7.51 -8.99 5.39
CA PHE A 37 6.85 -9.28 6.65
C PHE A 37 5.42 -9.79 6.45
N THR A 38 4.89 -10.45 7.50
CA THR A 38 3.53 -10.97 7.54
C THR A 38 2.71 -10.25 8.61
N LEU A 39 1.47 -9.86 8.28
CA LEU A 39 0.46 -9.38 9.21
C LEU A 39 -0.56 -10.49 9.50
N ARG A 40 -0.69 -10.87 10.79
CA ARG A 40 -1.64 -11.92 11.23
C ARG A 40 -3.07 -11.41 11.36
N LYS A 41 -3.25 -10.12 11.58
CA LYS A 41 -4.54 -9.45 11.73
C LYS A 41 -4.67 -8.30 10.73
N PRO A 42 -4.82 -8.61 9.43
CA PRO A 42 -4.82 -7.58 8.37
C PRO A 42 -5.93 -6.53 8.52
N LYS A 43 -7.04 -6.84 9.19
CA LYS A 43 -8.11 -5.87 9.48
C LYS A 43 -7.71 -4.79 10.50
N GLU A 44 -6.71 -5.04 11.33
CA GLU A 44 -6.25 -4.08 12.32
C GLU A 44 -5.25 -3.10 11.64
N THR A 45 -5.76 -2.15 10.89
CA THR A 45 -4.96 -1.21 10.07
C THR A 45 -4.67 0.12 10.75
N TRP A 46 -5.28 0.38 11.91
CA TRP A 46 -5.11 1.63 12.63
C TRP A 46 -3.67 1.84 13.10
N ILE A 47 -3.09 3.00 12.76
CA ILE A 47 -1.75 3.41 13.21
C ILE A 47 -1.90 4.28 14.45
N THR A 48 -1.53 3.73 15.61
CA THR A 48 -1.70 4.37 16.91
C THR A 48 -0.58 5.33 17.28
N SER A 49 0.52 5.34 16.50
CA SER A 49 1.69 6.19 16.76
C SER A 49 1.32 7.66 16.68
N SER A 50 1.24 8.34 17.84
CA SER A 50 0.83 9.74 17.93
C SER A 50 1.76 10.69 17.15
N PHE A 51 3.07 10.37 17.08
CA PHE A 51 4.02 11.13 16.29
C PHE A 51 3.79 11.00 14.78
N ARG A 52 3.16 9.92 14.28
CA ARG A 52 2.81 9.77 12.85
C ARG A 52 1.58 10.61 12.49
N GLN A 53 0.63 10.75 13.42
CA GLN A 53 -0.64 11.47 13.20
C GLN A 53 -1.32 11.01 11.91
N TRP A 54 -1.47 9.69 11.75
CA TRP A 54 -2.12 9.11 10.58
C TRP A 54 -3.56 9.58 10.45
N ASN A 55 -3.97 9.89 9.23
CA ASN A 55 -5.31 10.39 8.94
C ASN A 55 -6.15 9.30 8.28
N GLU A 56 -6.96 8.61 9.07
CA GLU A 56 -7.85 7.56 8.61
C GLU A 56 -8.84 8.05 7.54
N LYS A 57 -9.43 9.24 7.74
CA LYS A 57 -10.37 9.83 6.76
C LYS A 57 -9.75 10.00 5.38
N TYR A 58 -8.45 10.25 5.34
CA TYR A 58 -7.73 10.31 4.07
C TYR A 58 -7.57 8.91 3.45
N ALA A 59 -7.23 7.91 4.25
CA ALA A 59 -7.12 6.52 3.76
C ALA A 59 -8.46 5.96 3.29
N GLU A 60 -9.57 6.29 3.98
CA GLU A 60 -10.94 5.98 3.54
C GLU A 60 -11.24 6.63 2.18
N ALA A 61 -10.93 7.91 2.03
CA ALA A 61 -11.14 8.64 0.78
C ALA A 61 -10.27 8.10 -0.38
N GLU A 62 -9.05 7.69 -0.08
CA GLU A 62 -8.16 7.05 -1.07
C GLU A 62 -8.71 5.68 -1.50
N TRP A 63 -9.25 4.90 -0.56
CA TRP A 63 -9.95 3.66 -0.87
C TRP A 63 -11.18 3.87 -1.74
N GLU A 64 -12.04 4.82 -1.42
CA GLU A 64 -13.21 5.19 -2.24
C GLU A 64 -12.78 5.63 -3.65
N TRP A 65 -11.68 6.39 -3.74
CA TRP A 65 -11.12 6.77 -5.03
C TRP A 65 -10.61 5.54 -5.81
N TYR A 66 -10.01 4.54 -5.15
CA TYR A 66 -9.66 3.29 -5.82
C TYR A 66 -10.89 2.55 -6.34
N LEU A 67 -11.95 2.48 -5.55
CA LEU A 67 -13.22 1.86 -5.96
C LEU A 67 -13.88 2.56 -7.16
N SER A 68 -13.66 3.85 -7.34
CA SER A 68 -14.16 4.59 -8.50
C SER A 68 -13.48 4.17 -9.81
N GLY A 69 -12.31 3.57 -9.76
CA GLY A 69 -11.49 3.22 -10.93
C GLY A 69 -11.00 4.43 -11.74
N SER A 70 -11.24 5.65 -11.25
CA SER A 70 -10.87 6.89 -11.95
C SER A 70 -9.41 7.24 -11.72
N PRO A 71 -8.57 7.39 -12.76
CA PRO A 71 -7.20 7.86 -12.61
C PRO A 71 -7.10 9.36 -12.28
N CYS A 72 -8.22 10.11 -12.40
CA CYS A 72 -8.23 11.56 -12.18
C CYS A 72 -8.13 11.91 -10.69
N THR A 73 -7.20 12.77 -10.33
CA THR A 73 -7.01 13.23 -8.94
C THR A 73 -8.16 14.15 -8.49
N SER A 74 -8.86 14.80 -9.43
CA SER A 74 -10.07 15.57 -9.13
C SER A 74 -11.15 14.71 -8.47
N THR A 75 -11.28 13.42 -8.84
CA THR A 75 -12.21 12.49 -8.20
C THR A 75 -11.87 12.31 -6.71
N LEU A 76 -10.59 12.14 -6.37
CA LEU A 76 -10.15 12.15 -4.97
C LEU A 76 -10.47 13.50 -4.29
N GLY A 77 -10.30 14.60 -5.02
CA GLY A 77 -10.62 15.94 -4.52
C GLY A 77 -12.10 16.10 -4.17
N GLU A 78 -13.00 15.54 -4.96
CA GLU A 78 -14.45 15.51 -4.69
C GLU A 78 -14.79 14.68 -3.46
N ILE A 79 -14.16 13.50 -3.31
CA ILE A 79 -14.39 12.58 -2.18
C ILE A 79 -13.82 13.16 -0.87
N TYR A 80 -12.57 13.60 -0.89
CA TYR A 80 -11.84 14.06 0.31
C TYR A 80 -12.05 15.54 0.64
N GLY A 81 -12.63 16.33 -0.29
CA GLY A 81 -12.81 17.78 -0.17
C GLY A 81 -11.62 18.61 -0.68
N LYS A 82 -10.52 18.00 -1.04
CA LYS A 82 -9.33 18.63 -1.68
C LYS A 82 -8.43 17.58 -2.31
N VAL A 83 -7.71 17.97 -3.36
CA VAL A 83 -6.63 17.14 -3.91
C VAL A 83 -5.37 17.36 -3.06
N PRO A 84 -4.80 16.31 -2.42
CA PRO A 84 -3.52 16.41 -1.72
C PRO A 84 -2.39 16.86 -2.65
N GLN A 85 -1.45 17.66 -2.11
CA GLN A 85 -0.39 18.26 -2.92
C GLN A 85 0.52 17.23 -3.59
N ILE A 86 0.69 16.06 -2.97
CA ILE A 86 1.50 14.98 -3.54
C ILE A 86 0.92 14.52 -4.88
N TRP A 87 -0.39 14.31 -4.96
CA TRP A 87 -1.05 13.89 -6.18
C TRP A 87 -0.97 14.96 -7.27
N ARG A 88 -1.15 16.25 -6.91
CA ARG A 88 -0.99 17.36 -7.86
C ARG A 88 0.40 17.43 -8.49
N ARG A 89 1.44 17.01 -7.78
CA ARG A 89 2.81 16.93 -8.30
C ARG A 89 3.03 15.75 -9.24
N MET A 90 2.21 14.71 -9.11
CA MET A 90 2.30 13.47 -9.89
C MET A 90 1.39 13.47 -11.11
N GLU A 91 0.42 14.39 -11.19
CA GLU A 91 -0.51 14.51 -12.31
C GLU A 91 0.23 14.64 -13.66
N ASN A 92 -0.33 13.98 -14.67
CA ASN A 92 -0.03 14.28 -16.05
C ASN A 92 -0.81 15.55 -16.50
N GLU A 93 -0.68 15.91 -17.77
CA GLU A 93 -1.37 17.07 -18.38
C GLU A 93 -2.90 16.98 -18.35
N ASN A 94 -3.46 15.78 -18.16
CA ASN A 94 -4.89 15.53 -18.05
C ASN A 94 -5.41 15.48 -16.60
N GLY A 95 -4.56 15.72 -15.60
CA GLY A 95 -4.89 15.59 -14.19
C GLY A 95 -5.03 14.15 -13.70
N GLU A 96 -4.36 13.19 -14.38
CA GLU A 96 -4.42 11.77 -14.10
C GLU A 96 -3.11 11.26 -13.49
N VAL A 97 -3.20 10.20 -12.71
CA VAL A 97 -2.07 9.47 -12.14
C VAL A 97 -2.18 7.97 -12.43
N ASN A 98 -1.03 7.28 -12.43
CA ASN A 98 -0.96 5.85 -12.65
C ASN A 98 -1.11 5.05 -11.33
N SER A 99 -0.93 5.70 -10.19
CA SER A 99 -0.95 5.06 -8.86
C SER A 99 -2.34 4.98 -8.23
N ASN A 100 -3.44 5.27 -8.99
CA ASN A 100 -4.74 4.75 -8.59
C ASN A 100 -4.76 3.24 -8.81
N TYR A 101 -4.57 2.46 -7.74
CA TYR A 101 -4.50 1.00 -7.86
C TYR A 101 -5.85 0.38 -8.26
N GLY A 102 -6.97 1.03 -7.94
CA GLY A 102 -8.30 0.64 -8.41
C GLY A 102 -8.41 0.64 -9.93
N HIS A 103 -7.95 1.72 -10.55
CA HIS A 103 -7.85 1.79 -12.00
C HIS A 103 -7.01 0.65 -12.58
N GLN A 104 -5.91 0.28 -11.90
CA GLN A 104 -5.02 -0.77 -12.39
C GLN A 104 -5.62 -2.18 -12.24
N TRP A 105 -6.28 -2.50 -11.12
CA TRP A 105 -6.86 -3.84 -10.95
C TRP A 105 -8.14 -4.06 -11.76
N GLU A 106 -8.86 -3.00 -12.14
CA GLU A 106 -9.99 -3.09 -13.06
C GLU A 106 -9.56 -3.32 -14.51
N ARG A 107 -8.34 -2.97 -14.86
CA ARG A 107 -7.80 -3.15 -16.20
C ARG A 107 -7.91 -4.61 -16.65
N GLY A 108 -8.65 -4.82 -17.73
CA GLY A 108 -8.89 -6.16 -18.26
C GLY A 108 -9.71 -7.07 -17.32
N TYR A 109 -10.48 -6.48 -16.39
CA TYR A 109 -11.31 -7.21 -15.41
C TYR A 109 -10.49 -8.16 -14.52
N GLN A 110 -9.29 -7.76 -14.11
CA GLN A 110 -8.37 -8.60 -13.34
C GLN A 110 -8.99 -9.04 -12.01
N LEU A 111 -9.62 -8.12 -11.28
CA LEU A 111 -10.25 -8.41 -9.99
C LEU A 111 -11.35 -9.46 -10.12
N ASP A 112 -12.25 -9.32 -11.09
CA ASP A 112 -13.33 -10.28 -11.35
C ASP A 112 -12.81 -11.65 -11.72
N LYS A 113 -11.79 -11.70 -12.58
CA LYS A 113 -11.13 -12.95 -12.98
C LYS A 113 -10.48 -13.67 -11.82
N VAL A 114 -9.80 -12.93 -10.93
CA VAL A 114 -9.18 -13.48 -9.73
C VAL A 114 -10.24 -14.07 -8.79
N VAL A 115 -11.33 -13.34 -8.54
CA VAL A 115 -12.44 -13.83 -7.72
C VAL A 115 -13.06 -15.11 -8.30
N ALA A 116 -13.36 -15.13 -9.60
CA ALA A 116 -13.89 -16.31 -10.27
C ALA A 116 -12.92 -17.50 -10.17
N MET A 117 -11.63 -17.26 -10.43
CA MET A 117 -10.59 -18.28 -10.36
C MET A 117 -10.46 -18.90 -8.96
N LEU A 118 -10.53 -18.09 -7.89
CA LEU A 118 -10.46 -18.58 -6.51
C LEU A 118 -11.69 -19.40 -6.12
N LYS A 119 -12.87 -19.09 -6.69
CA LYS A 119 -14.08 -19.87 -6.48
C LYS A 119 -14.04 -21.22 -7.21
N ASP A 120 -13.63 -21.20 -8.47
CA ASP A 120 -13.64 -22.38 -9.34
C ASP A 120 -12.47 -23.32 -9.02
N TYR A 121 -11.31 -22.76 -8.66
CA TYR A 121 -10.05 -23.48 -8.44
C TYR A 121 -9.32 -22.97 -7.21
N PRO A 122 -9.76 -23.28 -5.97
CA PRO A 122 -9.18 -22.74 -4.73
C PRO A 122 -7.67 -22.99 -4.56
N ASN A 123 -7.17 -24.08 -5.15
CA ASN A 123 -5.75 -24.44 -5.11
C ASN A 123 -4.91 -23.79 -6.23
N THR A 124 -5.46 -22.79 -6.91
CA THR A 124 -4.77 -22.08 -7.99
C THR A 124 -3.53 -21.33 -7.47
N ARG A 125 -2.51 -21.24 -8.33
CA ARG A 125 -1.32 -20.39 -8.15
C ARG A 125 -1.34 -19.18 -9.09
N GLN A 126 -2.46 -18.93 -9.76
CA GLN A 126 -2.58 -17.95 -10.84
C GLN A 126 -3.43 -16.73 -10.46
N ALA A 127 -3.97 -16.69 -9.23
CA ALA A 127 -4.84 -15.60 -8.76
C ALA A 127 -4.02 -14.33 -8.45
N THR A 128 -3.52 -13.68 -9.50
CA THR A 128 -2.65 -12.51 -9.45
C THR A 128 -3.26 -11.34 -10.19
N ILE A 129 -3.20 -10.17 -9.56
CA ILE A 129 -3.48 -8.87 -10.16
C ILE A 129 -2.14 -8.18 -10.45
N SER A 130 -1.90 -7.78 -11.69
CA SER A 130 -0.75 -6.97 -12.08
C SER A 130 -1.11 -5.49 -12.01
N ILE A 131 -0.43 -4.75 -11.16
CA ILE A 131 -0.58 -3.29 -11.04
C ILE A 131 0.35 -2.59 -12.04
N TYR A 132 1.65 -2.92 -11.96
CA TYR A 132 2.65 -2.40 -12.91
C TYR A 132 2.50 -3.08 -14.26
N ASP A 133 2.45 -2.27 -15.34
CA ASP A 133 2.40 -2.77 -16.70
C ASP A 133 3.61 -2.27 -17.50
N GLY A 134 4.48 -3.18 -17.90
CA GLY A 134 5.67 -2.84 -18.69
C GLY A 134 5.36 -2.19 -20.04
N LYS A 135 4.16 -2.37 -20.60
CA LYS A 135 3.73 -1.70 -21.83
C LYS A 135 3.46 -0.21 -21.62
N GLU A 136 3.10 0.18 -20.39
CA GLU A 136 2.75 1.54 -20.02
C GLU A 136 3.95 2.35 -19.49
N MET A 137 5.16 1.78 -19.44
CA MET A 137 6.37 2.43 -18.88
C MET A 137 6.63 3.83 -19.44
N ASN A 138 6.32 4.08 -20.71
CA ASN A 138 6.48 5.40 -21.31
C ASN A 138 5.53 6.46 -20.71
N LYS A 139 4.44 6.04 -20.09
CA LYS A 139 3.47 6.91 -19.42
C LYS A 139 3.83 7.16 -17.95
N TYR A 140 4.79 6.39 -17.38
CA TYR A 140 5.16 6.44 -15.97
C TYR A 140 6.18 7.55 -15.63
N ARG A 141 6.16 8.67 -16.34
CA ARG A 141 7.18 9.73 -16.20
C ARG A 141 7.09 10.46 -14.86
N ASN A 142 5.86 10.87 -14.48
CA ASN A 142 5.63 11.64 -13.26
C ASN A 142 5.22 10.74 -12.09
N ASP A 143 4.49 9.67 -12.41
CA ASP A 143 3.95 8.73 -11.44
C ASP A 143 4.13 7.30 -11.93
N THR A 144 5.07 6.59 -11.31
CA THR A 144 5.29 5.17 -11.54
C THR A 144 4.65 4.37 -10.40
N PRO A 145 3.71 3.44 -10.66
CA PRO A 145 3.11 2.63 -9.60
C PRO A 145 4.17 1.99 -8.71
N CYS A 146 4.02 2.14 -7.41
CA CYS A 146 4.93 1.55 -6.43
C CYS A 146 4.71 0.05 -6.27
N THR A 147 3.49 -0.42 -6.47
CA THR A 147 3.11 -1.84 -6.39
C THR A 147 3.31 -2.52 -7.74
N TYR A 148 3.94 -3.70 -7.73
CA TYR A 148 4.04 -4.56 -8.91
C TYR A 148 2.80 -5.42 -9.08
N ALA A 149 2.44 -6.16 -8.04
CA ALA A 149 1.38 -7.15 -8.10
C ALA A 149 0.78 -7.46 -6.73
N VAL A 150 -0.44 -7.99 -6.77
CA VAL A 150 -1.13 -8.57 -5.61
C VAL A 150 -1.48 -10.01 -5.95
N GLN A 151 -1.01 -10.96 -5.15
CA GLN A 151 -1.28 -12.40 -5.28
C GLN A 151 -2.22 -12.86 -4.18
N PHE A 152 -3.24 -13.63 -4.53
CA PHE A 152 -4.13 -14.28 -3.57
C PHE A 152 -3.92 -15.79 -3.55
N THR A 153 -4.09 -16.41 -2.38
CA THR A 153 -3.91 -17.84 -2.19
C THR A 153 -4.86 -18.33 -1.10
N ILE A 154 -5.56 -19.45 -1.34
CA ILE A 154 -6.36 -20.12 -0.30
C ILE A 154 -5.47 -21.14 0.41
N LEU A 155 -5.21 -20.93 1.71
CA LEU A 155 -4.48 -21.85 2.56
C LEU A 155 -5.32 -22.16 3.81
N ASN A 156 -5.48 -23.43 4.13
CA ASN A 156 -6.26 -23.85 5.30
C ASN A 156 -7.66 -23.23 5.34
N ASN A 157 -8.33 -23.18 4.19
CA ASN A 157 -9.65 -22.57 4.00
C ASN A 157 -9.72 -21.08 4.32
N LYS A 158 -8.58 -20.36 4.25
CA LYS A 158 -8.47 -18.90 4.45
C LYS A 158 -7.83 -18.24 3.25
N LEU A 159 -8.35 -17.05 2.93
CA LEU A 159 -7.76 -16.18 1.91
C LEU A 159 -6.51 -15.49 2.47
N ASN A 160 -5.37 -15.75 1.87
CA ASN A 160 -4.12 -15.06 2.14
C ASN A 160 -3.78 -14.14 0.97
N MET A 161 -3.08 -13.06 1.22
CA MET A 161 -2.68 -12.08 0.22
C MET A 161 -1.19 -11.77 0.34
N CYS A 162 -0.53 -11.61 -0.81
CA CYS A 162 0.81 -11.12 -0.91
C CYS A 162 0.84 -9.86 -1.79
N VAL A 163 1.37 -8.76 -1.27
CA VAL A 163 1.61 -7.53 -2.02
C VAL A 163 3.11 -7.35 -2.24
N THR A 164 3.50 -7.06 -3.48
CA THR A 164 4.90 -6.83 -3.86
C THR A 164 5.06 -5.41 -4.39
N MET A 165 5.92 -4.63 -3.73
CA MET A 165 6.20 -3.25 -4.08
C MET A 165 7.67 -3.05 -4.47
N ARG A 166 7.94 -2.20 -5.52
CA ARG A 166 9.30 -1.75 -5.84
C ARG A 166 9.82 -0.75 -4.82
N SER A 167 8.93 0.04 -4.24
CA SER A 167 9.23 1.18 -3.37
C SER A 167 8.06 1.41 -2.42
N ASN A 168 8.34 1.62 -1.15
CA ASN A 168 7.32 1.91 -0.16
C ASN A 168 7.83 2.96 0.83
N ASP A 169 7.26 4.14 0.78
CA ASP A 169 7.52 5.21 1.74
C ASP A 169 6.82 4.88 3.06
N LEU A 170 7.60 4.68 4.11
CA LEU A 170 7.06 4.29 5.42
C LEU A 170 6.15 5.37 6.02
N TRP A 171 6.43 6.66 5.72
CA TRP A 171 5.68 7.74 6.34
C TRP A 171 4.41 8.09 5.58
N TYR A 172 4.51 8.38 4.29
CA TYR A 172 3.37 8.87 3.50
C TYR A 172 2.55 7.74 2.88
N GLY A 173 3.21 6.69 2.36
CA GLY A 173 2.58 5.59 1.63
C GLY A 173 2.13 4.44 2.53
N PHE A 174 3.06 3.85 3.28
CA PHE A 174 2.87 2.59 4.01
C PHE A 174 1.53 2.49 4.76
N CYS A 175 1.19 3.51 5.56
CA CYS A 175 -0.01 3.46 6.40
C CYS A 175 -1.30 3.36 5.56
N ASN A 176 -1.35 4.10 4.45
CA ASN A 176 -2.47 4.09 3.53
C ASN A 176 -2.48 2.82 2.67
N ASP A 177 -1.31 2.37 2.22
CA ASP A 177 -1.15 1.10 1.49
C ASP A 177 -1.67 -0.07 2.32
N GLN A 178 -1.28 -0.15 3.62
CA GLN A 178 -1.76 -1.21 4.50
C GLN A 178 -3.28 -1.17 4.68
N TYR A 179 -3.87 0.03 4.78
CA TYR A 179 -5.31 0.21 4.83
C TYR A 179 -5.98 -0.24 3.53
N CYS A 180 -5.58 0.31 2.39
CA CYS A 180 -6.22 0.05 1.10
C CYS A 180 -6.06 -1.41 0.64
N PHE A 181 -4.89 -2.03 0.80
CA PHE A 181 -4.72 -3.45 0.49
C PHE A 181 -5.48 -4.35 1.45
N SER A 182 -5.61 -3.97 2.71
CA SER A 182 -6.47 -4.69 3.65
C SER A 182 -7.93 -4.65 3.24
N GLN A 183 -8.42 -3.51 2.76
CA GLN A 183 -9.78 -3.38 2.21
C GLN A 183 -9.96 -4.23 0.94
N LEU A 184 -8.97 -4.24 0.04
CA LEU A 184 -8.98 -5.12 -1.14
C LEU A 184 -9.06 -6.59 -0.73
N MET A 185 -8.28 -7.01 0.25
CA MET A 185 -8.31 -8.38 0.78
C MET A 185 -9.68 -8.73 1.36
N GLN A 186 -10.30 -7.81 2.10
CA GLN A 186 -11.65 -7.98 2.64
C GLN A 186 -12.69 -8.12 1.53
N MET A 187 -12.64 -7.26 0.52
CA MET A 187 -13.52 -7.32 -0.65
C MET A 187 -13.42 -8.68 -1.36
N VAL A 188 -12.21 -9.19 -1.59
CA VAL A 188 -12.02 -10.51 -2.21
C VAL A 188 -12.51 -11.62 -1.30
N SER A 189 -12.29 -11.53 0.02
CA SER A 189 -12.81 -12.45 1.04
C SER A 189 -14.36 -12.54 0.97
N GLU A 190 -15.03 -11.40 0.99
CA GLU A 190 -16.50 -11.33 0.90
C GLU A 190 -17.04 -11.91 -0.41
N ARG A 191 -16.40 -11.57 -1.53
CA ARG A 191 -16.80 -12.06 -2.86
C ARG A 191 -16.55 -13.54 -3.08
N THR A 192 -15.55 -14.12 -2.42
CA THR A 192 -15.19 -15.54 -2.54
C THR A 192 -15.82 -16.42 -1.47
N GLY A 193 -16.20 -15.85 -0.32
CA GLY A 193 -16.74 -16.56 0.85
C GLY A 193 -15.68 -17.19 1.75
N TYR A 194 -14.39 -16.97 1.50
CA TYR A 194 -13.32 -17.45 2.37
C TYR A 194 -13.02 -16.46 3.50
N GLU A 195 -12.78 -16.96 4.71
CA GLU A 195 -12.31 -16.13 5.82
C GLU A 195 -10.94 -15.55 5.54
N LEU A 196 -10.65 -14.40 6.15
CA LEU A 196 -9.32 -13.79 6.05
C LEU A 196 -8.25 -14.63 6.74
N GLY A 197 -7.16 -14.85 6.04
CA GLY A 197 -5.90 -15.38 6.54
C GLY A 197 -4.89 -14.28 6.85
N GLU A 198 -3.66 -14.46 6.39
CA GLU A 198 -2.54 -13.56 6.61
C GLU A 198 -2.28 -12.67 5.38
N TYR A 199 -1.71 -11.50 5.64
CA TYR A 199 -1.26 -10.58 4.61
C TYR A 199 0.26 -10.49 4.66
N PHE A 200 0.92 -10.97 3.61
CA PHE A 200 2.36 -10.82 3.40
C PHE A 200 2.64 -9.57 2.56
N HIS A 201 3.57 -8.75 3.02
CA HIS A 201 4.02 -7.55 2.32
C HIS A 201 5.50 -7.65 1.99
N PHE A 202 5.87 -7.32 0.76
CA PHE A 202 7.26 -7.20 0.34
C PHE A 202 7.51 -5.84 -0.31
N ALA A 203 8.53 -5.14 0.17
CA ALA A 203 9.03 -3.91 -0.41
C ALA A 203 10.52 -4.07 -0.78
N HIS A 204 10.85 -3.91 -2.08
CA HIS A 204 12.25 -3.92 -2.50
C HIS A 204 13.02 -2.77 -1.85
N ASN A 205 12.42 -1.61 -1.72
CA ASN A 205 12.96 -0.43 -1.04
C ASN A 205 11.90 0.14 -0.09
N LEU A 206 12.09 -0.06 1.22
CA LEU A 206 11.30 0.57 2.27
C LEU A 206 12.11 1.76 2.81
N HIS A 207 11.54 2.98 2.79
CA HIS A 207 12.31 4.18 3.06
C HIS A 207 11.55 5.29 3.79
N LEU A 208 12.32 6.27 4.24
CA LEU A 208 11.88 7.56 4.73
C LEU A 208 12.63 8.67 3.99
N TYR A 209 11.92 9.70 3.55
CA TYR A 209 12.55 10.88 2.95
C TYR A 209 13.32 11.71 3.99
N ASN A 210 14.48 12.27 3.59
CA ASN A 210 15.37 13.08 4.43
C ASN A 210 15.00 14.58 4.46
N ASP A 211 13.97 15.00 3.74
CA ASP A 211 13.54 16.41 3.75
C ASP A 211 12.85 16.79 5.06
N LYS A 212 12.55 18.09 5.22
CA LYS A 212 11.86 18.61 6.43
C LYS A 212 10.46 18.04 6.63
N LEU A 213 9.82 17.57 5.58
CA LEU A 213 8.53 16.88 5.66
C LEU A 213 8.70 15.40 5.96
N GLY A 214 9.89 14.84 5.71
CA GLY A 214 10.26 13.47 5.96
C GLY A 214 10.98 13.28 7.31
N MET A 215 12.26 12.97 7.27
CA MET A 215 13.05 12.51 8.42
C MET A 215 13.13 13.52 9.57
N ASP A 216 13.38 14.80 9.27
CA ASP A 216 13.55 15.82 10.31
C ASP A 216 12.27 16.02 11.13
N ASN A 217 11.12 16.08 10.47
CA ASN A 217 9.82 16.16 11.14
C ASN A 217 9.49 14.92 11.96
N MET A 218 9.90 13.75 11.49
CA MET A 218 9.74 12.52 12.25
C MET A 218 10.58 12.50 13.51
N LEU A 219 11.84 12.91 13.41
CA LEU A 219 12.75 12.99 14.55
C LEU A 219 12.26 13.98 15.60
N GLN A 220 11.80 15.16 15.18
CA GLN A 220 11.25 16.16 16.09
C GLN A 220 10.00 15.62 16.80
N ARG A 221 9.04 15.08 16.07
CA ARG A 221 7.81 14.52 16.63
C ARG A 221 8.08 13.33 17.56
N LYS A 222 9.13 12.54 17.27
CA LYS A 222 9.55 11.45 18.15
C LYS A 222 10.12 12.01 19.46
N ALA A 223 10.95 13.04 19.41
CA ALA A 223 11.47 13.69 20.60
C ALA A 223 10.33 14.26 21.47
N ASP A 224 9.36 14.93 20.84
CA ASP A 224 8.18 15.50 21.53
C ASP A 224 7.27 14.40 22.15
N TYR A 225 7.25 13.21 21.57
CA TYR A 225 6.46 12.09 22.06
C TYR A 225 7.05 11.42 23.32
N TYR A 226 8.36 11.40 23.44
CA TYR A 226 9.07 10.80 24.58
C TYR A 226 9.48 11.82 25.65
N ALA A 227 9.24 13.12 25.43
CA ALA A 227 9.46 14.18 26.39
C ALA A 227 8.24 14.37 27.31
#